data_b0b579ddb5893bff723ecce71fc30525
#
_entry.id   b0b579ddb5893bff723ecce71fc30525
#
_cell.length_a   1.000
_cell.length_b   1.000
_cell.length_c   1.000
_cell.angle_alpha   90.00
_cell.angle_beta   90.00
_cell.angle_gamma   90.00
#
_symmetry.space_group_name_H-M   'P 1'
#
loop_
_entity.id
_entity.type
_entity.pdbx_description
1 polymer ?
#
loop_
_entity_poly.entity_id
_entity_poly.type
_entity_poly.pdbx_seq_one_letter_code
_entity_poly.pdbx_strand_id
1 'polypeptide(L)' 'MFTTTAYNSLGEVQETETQNDSWSACEMCLDLSMLYGYAETTDLWGRHAGDYGDRPAQLGQRVY' A
#
# COMPACT_ATOMS: atom_id res chain seq x y z
N MET A 1 -9.93 -10.15 -3.37
CA MET A 1 -9.94 -9.04 -2.41
C MET A 1 -8.52 -8.53 -2.21
N PHE A 2 -8.39 -7.22 -2.06
CA PHE A 2 -7.10 -6.57 -1.88
C PHE A 2 -7.17 -5.65 -0.67
N THR A 3 -6.03 -5.46 -0.02
CA THR A 3 -5.91 -4.50 1.09
C THR A 3 -4.79 -3.52 0.77
N THR A 4 -5.12 -2.23 0.79
CA THR A 4 -4.15 -1.16 0.55
C THR A 4 -3.86 -0.46 1.86
N THR A 5 -2.58 -0.35 2.21
CA THR A 5 -2.13 0.28 3.45
C THR A 5 -1.21 1.44 3.11
N ALA A 6 -1.51 2.61 3.67
CA ALA A 6 -0.70 3.81 3.50
C ALA A 6 0.19 4.03 4.71
N TYR A 7 1.40 4.51 4.45
CA TYR A 7 2.40 4.75 5.49
C TYR A 7 2.98 6.15 5.34
N ASN A 8 3.35 6.74 6.46
CA ASN A 8 4.09 8.00 6.46
C ASN A 8 5.60 7.74 6.27
N SER A 9 6.41 8.80 6.29
CA SER A 9 7.85 8.68 6.10
C SER A 9 8.57 7.91 7.22
N LEU A 10 7.91 7.74 8.36
CA LEU A 10 8.44 6.97 9.48
C LEU A 10 8.02 5.51 9.45
N GLY A 11 7.26 5.08 8.43
CA GLY A 11 6.78 3.71 8.31
C GLY A 11 5.56 3.41 9.17
N GLU A 12 4.90 4.42 9.69
CA GLU A 12 3.69 4.24 10.51
C GLU A 12 2.45 4.17 9.62
N VAL A 13 1.55 3.23 9.94
CA VAL A 13 0.30 3.06 9.19
C VAL A 13 -0.59 4.28 9.40
N GLN A 14 -1.02 4.89 8.30
CA GLN A 14 -1.90 6.06 8.33
C GLN A 14 -3.33 5.71 7.96
N GLU A 15 -3.50 4.79 7.02
CA GLU A 15 -4.83 4.39 6.56
C GLU A 15 -4.77 3.00 5.95
N THR A 16 -5.85 2.23 6.12
CA THR A 16 -5.99 0.90 5.51
C THR A 16 -7.37 0.80 4.88
N GLU A 17 -7.41 0.40 3.61
CA GLU A 17 -8.66 0.24 2.85
C GLU A 17 -8.68 -1.12 2.17
N THR A 18 -9.88 -1.69 2.02
CA THR A 18 -10.08 -2.95 1.31
C THR A 18 -10.81 -2.72 0.00
N GLN A 19 -10.41 -3.44 -1.04
CA GLN A 19 -11.02 -3.35 -2.37
C GLN A 19 -11.36 -4.74 -2.88
N ASN A 20 -12.39 -4.82 -3.74
CA ASN A 20 -12.84 -6.12 -4.28
C ASN A 20 -12.09 -6.50 -5.55
N ASP A 21 -11.57 -5.55 -6.30
CA ASP A 21 -10.90 -5.82 -7.57
C ASP A 21 -9.56 -5.08 -7.67
N SER A 22 -8.73 -5.53 -8.61
CA SER A 22 -7.37 -4.99 -8.76
C SER A 22 -7.36 -3.55 -9.28
N TRP A 23 -8.35 -3.17 -10.07
CA TRP A 23 -8.43 -1.80 -10.60
C TRP A 23 -8.64 -0.79 -9.47
N SER A 24 -9.63 -1.04 -8.62
CA SER A 24 -9.92 -0.19 -7.47
C SER A 24 -8.73 -0.16 -6.50
N ALA A 25 -8.08 -1.30 -6.29
CA ALA A 25 -6.90 -1.38 -5.43
C ALA A 25 -5.76 -0.53 -5.98
N CYS A 26 -5.53 -0.58 -7.29
CA CYS A 26 -4.48 0.20 -7.93
C CYS A 26 -4.74 1.70 -7.77
N GLU A 27 -5.96 2.15 -8.02
CA GLU A 27 -6.33 3.55 -7.88
C GLU A 27 -6.20 4.02 -6.43
N MET A 28 -6.66 3.23 -5.48
CA MET A 28 -6.57 3.56 -4.07
C MET A 28 -5.11 3.64 -3.62
N CYS A 29 -4.28 2.70 -4.08
CA CYS A 29 -2.86 2.69 -3.75
C CYS A 29 -2.18 3.96 -4.25
N LEU A 30 -2.46 4.37 -5.48
CA LEU A 30 -1.90 5.61 -6.03
C LEU A 30 -2.37 6.83 -5.24
N ASP A 31 -3.68 6.93 -4.96
CA ASP A 31 -4.24 8.07 -4.23
C ASP A 31 -3.65 8.18 -2.83
N LEU A 32 -3.58 7.08 -2.10
CA LEU A 32 -3.04 7.07 -0.75
C LEU A 32 -1.55 7.37 -0.73
N SER A 33 -0.81 6.92 -1.74
CA SER A 33 0.63 7.22 -1.82
C SER A 33 0.86 8.72 -2.03
N MET A 34 0.00 9.38 -2.79
CA MET A 34 0.09 10.83 -3.00
C MET A 34 -0.27 11.60 -1.74
N LEU A 35 -1.19 11.07 -0.93
CA LEU A 35 -1.65 11.74 0.28
C LEU A 35 -0.66 11.56 1.44
N TYR A 36 -0.09 10.37 1.60
CA TYR A 36 0.75 10.04 2.77
C TYR A 36 2.23 9.82 2.45
N GLY A 37 2.56 9.59 1.18
CA GLY A 37 3.94 9.40 0.73
C GLY A 37 4.25 8.00 0.24
N TYR A 38 3.60 6.97 0.78
CA TYR A 38 3.79 5.58 0.33
C TYR A 38 2.54 4.76 0.64
N ALA A 39 2.18 3.90 -0.28
CA ALA A 39 1.10 2.94 -0.06
C ALA A 39 1.44 1.64 -0.77
N GLU A 40 1.01 0.52 -0.19
CA GLU A 40 1.19 -0.78 -0.81
C GLU A 40 -0.10 -1.58 -0.72
N THR A 41 -0.26 -2.49 -1.68
CA THR A 41 -1.44 -3.35 -1.77
C THR A 41 -1.01 -4.80 -1.65
N THR A 42 -1.73 -5.56 -0.84
CA THR A 42 -1.56 -7.01 -0.73
C THR A 42 -2.83 -7.70 -1.19
N ASP A 43 -2.69 -8.96 -1.65
CA ASP A 43 -3.83 -9.77 -2.07
C ASP A 43 -4.46 -10.48 -0.88
N LEU A 44 -5.43 -11.34 -1.17
CA LEU A 44 -6.17 -12.10 -0.15
C LEU A 44 -5.25 -12.96 0.73
N TRP A 45 -4.12 -13.41 0.18
CA TRP A 45 -3.16 -14.25 0.89
C TRP A 45 -2.01 -13.47 1.51
N GLY A 46 -2.10 -12.14 1.50
CA GLY A 46 -1.07 -11.29 2.08
C GLY A 46 0.15 -11.08 1.20
N ARG A 47 0.11 -11.51 -0.05
CA ARG A 47 1.23 -11.35 -0.98
C ARG A 47 1.22 -9.96 -1.59
N HIS A 48 2.41 -9.42 -1.83
CA HIS A 48 2.56 -8.10 -2.44
C HIS A 48 1.93 -8.07 -3.85
N ALA A 49 1.01 -7.11 -4.06
CA ALA A 49 0.34 -6.95 -5.34
C ALA A 49 0.78 -5.67 -6.07
N GLY A 50 1.22 -4.66 -5.35
CA GLY A 50 1.70 -3.43 -5.95
C GLY A 50 1.98 -2.37 -4.91
N ASP A 51 2.68 -1.31 -5.30
CA ASP A 51 2.94 -0.17 -4.42
C ASP A 51 3.22 1.08 -5.25
N TYR A 52 3.09 2.23 -4.59
CA TYR A 52 3.41 3.54 -5.16
C TYR A 52 4.06 4.40 -4.08
N GLY A 53 4.95 5.29 -4.52
CA GLY A 53 5.60 6.25 -3.64
C GLY A 53 6.95 5.75 -3.13
N ASP A 54 7.52 6.48 -2.19
CA ASP A 54 8.84 6.20 -1.64
C ASP A 54 8.71 5.33 -0.38
N ARG A 55 9.15 4.07 -0.50
CA ARG A 55 9.05 3.13 0.62
C ARG A 55 9.94 3.59 1.78
N PRO A 56 9.37 3.79 2.97
CA PRO A 56 10.15 4.18 4.14
C PRO A 56 11.16 3.09 4.51
N ALA A 57 12.35 3.50 4.91
CA ALA A 57 13.42 2.58 5.30
C ALA A 57 13.00 1.69 6.48
N GLN A 58 12.14 2.21 7.36
CA GLN A 58 11.65 1.52 8.55
C GLN A 58 10.83 0.28 8.21
N LEU A 59 10.24 0.22 7.02
CA LEU A 59 9.48 -0.95 6.57
C LEU A 59 10.37 -2.10 6.08
N GLY A 60 11.65 -1.83 5.85
CA GLY A 60 12.57 -2.80 5.32
C GLY A 60 12.32 -3.07 3.84
N GLN A 61 12.92 -4.14 3.32
CA GLN A 61 12.77 -4.50 1.91
C GLN A 61 11.47 -5.24 1.67
N ARG A 62 10.92 -5.05 0.46
CA ARG A 62 9.74 -5.80 0.04
C ARG A 62 10.04 -7.27 -0.09
N VAL A 63 9.07 -8.09 0.31
CA VAL A 63 9.12 -9.53 0.14
C VAL A 63 8.01 -9.91 -0.85
N TYR A 64 8.39 -10.53 -1.94
CA TYR A 64 7.46 -10.97 -2.97
C TYR A 64 7.12 -12.43 -2.82
#